data_386fdc83c6937facf73f92e57a64b2b4
#
_entry.id   386fdc83c6937facf73f92e57a64b2b4
#
_cell.length_a   1.000
_cell.length_b   1.000
_cell.length_c   1.000
_cell.angle_alpha   90.00
_cell.angle_beta   90.00
_cell.angle_gamma   90.00
#
_symmetry.space_group_name_H-M   'P 1'
#
loop_
_entity.id
_entity.type
_entity.pdbx_description
1 polymer ?
#
loop_
_entity_poly.entity_id
_entity_poly.type
_entity_poly.pdbx_seq_one_letter_code
_entity_poly.pdbx_strand_id
1 'polypeptide(L)'
;MSFKSIFITGGAGYCGSRLVPQLLDQGFKVTVYDSLYFGDEFLPKSNKNFKLIKGDIRDTNKLKESCINHDVFLHLACVSNDASFELDENFSTEVNLNAFEPMVLAAKKSGIKRFIYASSSSVYGVSDKKDVTEDHPFLPFTLYNKYKGMCEPILLNHTDDNFEGLIFRPATVC
;
A
#
# COMPACT_ATOMS: atom_id res chain seq x y z
N MET A 1 1.75 -18.85 -11.27
CA MET A 1 0.32 -18.56 -10.95
C MET A 1 -0.12 -17.36 -11.78
N SER A 2 -1.34 -17.39 -12.35
CA SER A 2 -1.90 -16.22 -13.06
C SER A 2 -2.83 -15.49 -12.11
N PHE A 3 -2.45 -14.32 -11.62
CA PHE A 3 -3.32 -13.47 -10.81
C PHE A 3 -4.33 -12.76 -11.69
N LYS A 4 -5.56 -12.58 -11.20
CA LYS A 4 -6.68 -11.99 -11.96
C LYS A 4 -7.37 -10.85 -11.22
N SER A 5 -7.23 -10.81 -9.91
CA SER A 5 -7.95 -9.86 -9.05
C SER A 5 -7.00 -9.15 -8.06
N ILE A 6 -7.14 -7.83 -7.99
CA ILE A 6 -6.26 -6.96 -7.19
C ILE A 6 -7.13 -6.12 -6.26
N PHE A 7 -6.81 -6.17 -4.98
CA PHE A 7 -7.35 -5.28 -3.96
C PHE A 7 -6.33 -4.17 -3.67
N ILE A 8 -6.73 -2.92 -3.77
CA ILE A 8 -5.83 -1.77 -3.66
C ILE A 8 -6.30 -0.85 -2.54
N THR A 9 -5.51 -0.67 -1.49
CA THR A 9 -5.75 0.39 -0.52
C THR A 9 -5.09 1.68 -0.97
N GLY A 10 -5.76 2.83 -0.81
CA GLY A 10 -5.25 4.12 -1.29
C GLY A 10 -5.32 4.30 -2.81
N GLY A 11 -6.19 3.53 -3.47
CA GLY A 11 -6.31 3.55 -4.92
C GLY A 11 -6.96 4.81 -5.50
N ALA A 12 -7.61 5.64 -4.68
CA ALA A 12 -8.14 6.95 -5.07
C ALA A 12 -7.09 8.07 -4.98
N GLY A 13 -5.91 7.78 -4.40
CA GLY A 13 -4.81 8.73 -4.29
C GLY A 13 -4.04 8.95 -5.59
N TYR A 14 -2.96 9.74 -5.51
CA TYR A 14 -2.14 10.17 -6.65
C TYR A 14 -1.67 9.01 -7.53
N CYS A 15 -0.95 8.04 -6.96
CA CYS A 15 -0.47 6.88 -7.73
C CYS A 15 -1.62 5.98 -8.20
N GLY A 16 -2.60 5.74 -7.34
CA GLY A 16 -3.73 4.86 -7.63
C GLY A 16 -4.60 5.37 -8.78
N SER A 17 -4.83 6.67 -8.86
CA SER A 17 -5.63 7.30 -9.93
C SER A 17 -5.08 7.01 -11.35
N ARG A 18 -3.76 6.80 -11.47
CA ARG A 18 -3.10 6.45 -12.74
C ARG A 18 -2.97 4.94 -12.92
N LEU A 19 -2.72 4.20 -11.85
CA LEU A 19 -2.50 2.75 -11.88
C LEU A 19 -3.80 1.97 -12.11
N VAL A 20 -4.89 2.37 -11.46
CA VAL A 20 -6.17 1.64 -11.53
C VAL A 20 -6.70 1.51 -12.96
N PRO A 21 -6.78 2.58 -13.78
CA PRO A 21 -7.18 2.46 -15.18
C PRO A 21 -6.29 1.50 -15.97
N GLN A 22 -4.96 1.56 -15.80
CA GLN A 22 -4.02 0.71 -16.52
C GLN A 22 -4.20 -0.77 -16.18
N LEU A 23 -4.46 -1.11 -14.91
CA LEU A 23 -4.75 -2.49 -14.50
C LEU A 23 -6.05 -3.00 -15.09
N LEU A 24 -7.07 -2.16 -15.15
CA LEU A 24 -8.35 -2.50 -15.79
C LEU A 24 -8.20 -2.73 -17.29
N ASP A 25 -7.40 -1.91 -17.98
CA ASP A 25 -7.10 -2.06 -19.41
C ASP A 25 -6.32 -3.36 -19.70
N GLN A 26 -5.53 -3.83 -18.75
CA GLN A 26 -4.87 -5.14 -18.80
C GLN A 26 -5.80 -6.32 -18.46
N GLY A 27 -7.06 -6.04 -18.14
CA GLY A 27 -8.08 -7.08 -17.88
C GLY A 27 -8.15 -7.58 -16.44
N PHE A 28 -7.44 -6.96 -15.50
CA PHE A 28 -7.59 -7.30 -14.08
C PHE A 28 -8.94 -6.87 -13.52
N LYS A 29 -9.43 -7.62 -12.55
CA LYS A 29 -10.50 -7.15 -11.66
C LYS A 29 -9.85 -6.33 -10.55
N VAL A 30 -10.29 -5.08 -10.37
CA VAL A 30 -9.70 -4.15 -9.40
C VAL A 30 -10.76 -3.70 -8.40
N THR A 31 -10.47 -3.90 -7.12
CA THR A 31 -11.23 -3.30 -6.03
C THR A 31 -10.36 -2.26 -5.33
N VAL A 32 -10.81 -1.03 -5.31
CA VAL A 32 -10.19 0.07 -4.55
C VAL A 32 -10.89 0.19 -3.19
N TYR A 33 -10.08 0.21 -2.12
CA TYR A 33 -10.51 0.50 -0.75
C TYR A 33 -9.81 1.78 -0.30
N ASP A 34 -10.58 2.84 -0.07
CA ASP A 34 -10.04 4.17 0.17
C ASP A 34 -10.94 4.97 1.11
N SER A 35 -10.37 5.83 1.94
CA SER A 35 -11.13 6.74 2.81
C SER A 35 -11.82 7.87 2.04
N LEU A 36 -11.37 8.12 0.81
CA LEU A 36 -11.85 9.16 -0.09
C LEU A 36 -11.68 10.59 0.47
N TYR A 37 -10.60 10.84 1.22
CA TYR A 37 -10.29 12.20 1.69
C TYR A 37 -10.13 13.21 0.55
N PHE A 38 -9.63 12.74 -0.59
CA PHE A 38 -9.41 13.56 -1.80
C PHE A 38 -10.41 13.27 -2.92
N GLY A 39 -11.56 12.62 -2.57
CA GLY A 39 -12.59 12.27 -3.56
C GLY A 39 -12.26 11.02 -4.37
N ASP A 40 -13.01 10.83 -5.47
CA ASP A 40 -12.91 9.69 -6.37
C ASP A 40 -12.99 10.08 -7.86
N GLU A 41 -12.80 11.35 -8.16
CA GLU A 41 -13.05 11.95 -9.49
C GLU A 41 -12.20 11.30 -10.59
N PHE A 42 -11.01 10.83 -10.25
CA PHE A 42 -10.07 10.21 -11.18
C PHE A 42 -10.23 8.70 -11.34
N LEU A 43 -11.16 8.10 -10.61
CA LEU A 43 -11.46 6.68 -10.73
C LEU A 43 -12.52 6.42 -11.81
N PRO A 44 -12.49 5.23 -12.45
CA PRO A 44 -13.48 4.86 -13.45
C PRO A 44 -14.91 4.90 -12.90
N LYS A 45 -15.82 5.58 -13.59
CA LYS A 45 -17.24 5.67 -13.16
C LYS A 45 -18.07 4.47 -13.62
N SER A 46 -17.64 3.79 -14.68
CA SER A 46 -18.36 2.63 -15.24
C SER A 46 -17.35 1.64 -15.84
N ASN A 47 -17.07 0.56 -15.10
CA ASN A 47 -16.30 -0.57 -15.59
C ASN A 47 -16.73 -1.82 -14.81
N LYS A 48 -17.14 -2.89 -15.51
CA LYS A 48 -17.61 -4.15 -14.89
C LYS A 48 -16.58 -4.87 -14.02
N ASN A 49 -15.30 -4.59 -14.24
CA ASN A 49 -14.19 -5.17 -13.49
C ASN A 49 -13.70 -4.24 -12.35
N PHE A 50 -14.34 -3.09 -12.14
CA PHE A 50 -13.96 -2.12 -11.12
C PHE A 50 -14.99 -2.10 -9.99
N LYS A 51 -14.49 -2.02 -8.75
CA LYS A 51 -15.29 -1.79 -7.55
C LYS A 51 -14.60 -0.77 -6.66
N LEU A 52 -15.37 0.19 -6.16
CA LEU A 52 -14.92 1.14 -5.14
C LEU A 52 -15.60 0.83 -3.81
N ILE A 53 -14.82 0.78 -2.74
CA ILE A 53 -15.30 0.62 -1.35
C ILE A 53 -14.72 1.76 -0.53
N LYS A 54 -15.57 2.61 0.01
CA LYS A 54 -15.15 3.61 0.99
C LYS A 54 -14.86 2.93 2.31
N GLY A 55 -13.63 3.10 2.82
CA GLY A 55 -13.21 2.49 4.10
C GLY A 55 -11.88 3.03 4.60
N ASP A 56 -11.64 2.84 5.88
CA ASP A 56 -10.39 3.20 6.56
C ASP A 56 -9.58 1.93 6.80
N ILE A 57 -8.27 1.95 6.52
CA ILE A 57 -7.39 0.79 6.70
C ILE A 57 -7.22 0.38 8.17
N ARG A 58 -7.56 1.26 9.12
CA ARG A 58 -7.60 0.97 10.55
C ARG A 58 -8.81 0.11 10.96
N ASP A 59 -9.87 0.10 10.15
CA ASP A 59 -11.00 -0.81 10.31
C ASP A 59 -10.67 -2.19 9.73
N THR A 60 -9.94 -2.96 10.52
CA THR A 60 -9.43 -4.28 10.12
C THR A 60 -10.54 -5.28 9.79
N ASN A 61 -11.71 -5.21 10.44
CA ASN A 61 -12.81 -6.11 10.16
C ASN A 61 -13.41 -5.84 8.78
N LYS A 62 -13.74 -4.58 8.49
CA LYS A 62 -14.25 -4.18 7.19
C LYS A 62 -13.25 -4.45 6.06
N LEU A 63 -11.96 -4.18 6.30
CA LEU A 63 -10.90 -4.45 5.35
C LEU A 63 -10.79 -5.94 5.04
N LYS A 64 -10.79 -6.80 6.07
CA LYS A 64 -10.73 -8.25 5.93
C LYS A 64 -11.89 -8.78 5.08
N GLU A 65 -13.12 -8.36 5.36
CA GLU A 65 -14.31 -8.75 4.58
C GLU A 65 -14.22 -8.25 3.13
N SER A 66 -13.68 -7.05 2.93
CA SER A 66 -13.58 -6.40 1.63
C SER A 66 -12.55 -7.05 0.70
N CYS A 67 -11.47 -7.62 1.24
CA CYS A 67 -10.39 -8.20 0.44
C CYS A 67 -10.56 -9.71 0.14
N ILE A 68 -11.62 -10.35 0.62
CA ILE A 68 -11.95 -11.76 0.30
C ILE A 68 -12.08 -11.94 -1.23
N ASN A 69 -11.63 -13.09 -1.74
CA ASN A 69 -11.67 -13.46 -3.17
C ASN A 69 -10.79 -12.58 -4.08
N HIS A 70 -9.76 -11.97 -3.55
CA HIS A 70 -8.72 -11.34 -4.36
C HIS A 70 -7.42 -12.15 -4.29
N ASP A 71 -6.62 -12.07 -5.37
CA ASP A 71 -5.33 -12.76 -5.46
C ASP A 71 -4.19 -11.92 -4.87
N VAL A 72 -4.24 -10.61 -5.13
CA VAL A 72 -3.18 -9.65 -4.79
C VAL A 72 -3.75 -8.53 -3.94
N PHE A 73 -3.01 -8.15 -2.91
CA PHE A 73 -3.23 -6.96 -2.11
C PHE A 73 -2.12 -5.95 -2.41
N LEU A 74 -2.47 -4.79 -2.93
CA LEU A 74 -1.53 -3.69 -3.17
C LEU A 74 -1.80 -2.56 -2.17
N HIS A 75 -0.82 -2.28 -1.31
CA HIS A 75 -0.93 -1.25 -0.29
C HIS A 75 -0.27 0.05 -0.73
N LEU A 76 -1.09 1.05 -1.08
CA LEU A 76 -0.68 2.41 -1.42
C LEU A 76 -1.14 3.45 -0.39
N ALA A 77 -2.13 3.10 0.46
CA ALA A 77 -2.67 4.05 1.44
C ALA A 77 -1.59 4.47 2.44
N CYS A 78 -1.38 5.75 2.58
CA CYS A 78 -0.54 6.33 3.63
C CYS A 78 -0.81 7.83 3.75
N VAL A 79 -0.48 8.42 4.89
CA VAL A 79 -0.21 9.85 4.99
C VAL A 79 1.16 10.06 4.38
N SER A 80 1.20 10.57 3.15
CA SER A 80 2.40 10.65 2.32
C SER A 80 3.15 11.96 2.57
N ASN A 81 4.48 11.90 2.49
CA ASN A 81 5.47 12.94 2.74
C ASN A 81 5.53 13.48 4.18
N ASP A 82 6.63 14.13 4.49
CA ASP A 82 6.94 14.59 5.84
C ASP A 82 6.01 15.70 6.31
N ALA A 83 5.75 16.70 5.47
CA ALA A 83 4.89 17.84 5.81
C ALA A 83 3.46 17.41 6.17
N SER A 84 2.88 16.48 5.40
CA SER A 84 1.55 15.94 5.72
C SER A 84 1.56 15.09 6.99
N PHE A 85 2.66 14.37 7.23
CA PHE A 85 2.82 13.54 8.43
C PHE A 85 2.82 14.39 9.70
N GLU A 86 3.54 15.52 9.69
CA GLU A 86 3.70 16.43 10.83
C GLU A 86 2.43 17.21 11.18
N LEU A 87 1.44 17.31 10.28
CA LEU A 87 0.17 17.98 10.57
C LEU A 87 -0.61 17.30 11.72
N ASP A 88 -0.55 15.98 11.80
CA ASP A 88 -1.10 15.19 12.89
C ASP A 88 -0.30 13.89 13.02
N GLU A 89 0.74 13.91 13.84
CA GLU A 89 1.64 12.76 14.03
C GLU A 89 0.92 11.55 14.61
N ASN A 90 -0.07 11.74 15.48
CA ASN A 90 -0.82 10.64 16.07
C ASN A 90 -1.64 9.93 14.99
N PHE A 91 -2.42 10.67 14.21
CA PHE A 91 -3.18 10.12 13.10
C PHE A 91 -2.25 9.44 12.08
N SER A 92 -1.15 10.09 11.73
CA SER A 92 -0.16 9.58 10.78
C SER A 92 0.50 8.29 11.28
N THR A 93 0.77 8.18 12.58
CA THR A 93 1.29 6.96 13.21
C THR A 93 0.28 5.83 13.16
N GLU A 94 -1.00 6.11 13.48
CA GLU A 94 -2.07 5.11 13.41
C GLU A 94 -2.25 4.56 11.99
N VAL A 95 -2.20 5.44 10.97
CA VAL A 95 -2.38 5.06 9.57
C VAL A 95 -1.14 4.36 9.00
N ASN A 96 0.06 4.93 9.22
CA ASN A 96 1.27 4.47 8.52
C ASN A 96 1.99 3.31 9.23
N LEU A 97 1.80 3.15 10.54
CA LEU A 97 2.49 2.12 11.31
C LEU A 97 1.53 1.15 12.01
N ASN A 98 0.65 1.66 12.90
CA ASN A 98 -0.13 0.80 13.78
C ASN A 98 -1.17 -0.05 13.02
N ALA A 99 -1.72 0.45 11.92
CA ALA A 99 -2.63 -0.28 11.05
C ALA A 99 -1.94 -1.37 10.19
N PHE A 100 -0.61 -1.32 10.03
CA PHE A 100 0.06 -2.12 9.01
C PHE A 100 0.03 -3.62 9.32
N GLU A 101 0.48 -4.05 10.49
CA GLU A 101 0.49 -5.47 10.84
C GLU A 101 -0.92 -6.08 10.90
N PRO A 102 -1.93 -5.44 11.55
CA PRO A 102 -3.30 -5.91 11.49
C PRO A 102 -3.84 -6.07 10.06
N MET A 103 -3.48 -5.17 9.15
CA MET A 103 -3.85 -5.22 7.73
C MET A 103 -3.17 -6.40 7.01
N VAL A 104 -1.87 -6.64 7.21
CA VAL A 104 -1.14 -7.78 6.65
C VAL A 104 -1.77 -9.10 7.10
N LEU A 105 -2.07 -9.22 8.41
CA LEU A 105 -2.74 -10.39 8.98
C LEU A 105 -4.16 -10.60 8.42
N ALA A 106 -4.91 -9.50 8.24
CA ALA A 106 -6.24 -9.56 7.64
C ALA A 106 -6.19 -10.04 6.20
N ALA A 107 -5.27 -9.52 5.39
CA ALA A 107 -5.04 -9.94 4.01
C ALA A 107 -4.68 -11.42 3.92
N LYS A 108 -3.72 -11.87 4.72
CA LYS A 108 -3.30 -13.28 4.79
C LYS A 108 -4.46 -14.21 5.15
N LYS A 109 -5.24 -13.87 6.20
CA LYS A 109 -6.41 -14.64 6.63
C LYS A 109 -7.55 -14.65 5.60
N SER A 110 -7.60 -13.69 4.68
CA SER A 110 -8.60 -13.60 3.61
C SER A 110 -8.22 -14.40 2.35
N GLY A 111 -7.06 -15.07 2.35
CA GLY A 111 -6.60 -15.90 1.25
C GLY A 111 -5.86 -15.14 0.15
N ILE A 112 -5.41 -13.91 0.42
CA ILE A 112 -4.49 -13.17 -0.46
C ILE A 112 -3.22 -14.00 -0.66
N LYS A 113 -2.75 -14.11 -1.89
CA LYS A 113 -1.54 -14.89 -2.25
C LYS A 113 -0.29 -14.02 -2.30
N ARG A 114 -0.45 -12.73 -2.68
CA ARG A 114 0.65 -11.77 -2.75
C ARG A 114 0.25 -10.44 -2.15
N PHE A 115 1.04 -9.97 -1.19
CA PHE A 115 0.94 -8.63 -0.63
C PHE A 115 2.07 -7.76 -1.18
N ILE A 116 1.71 -6.67 -1.84
CA ILE A 116 2.66 -5.73 -2.42
C ILE A 116 2.63 -4.45 -1.59
N TYR A 117 3.77 -4.08 -1.03
CA TYR A 117 3.92 -2.88 -0.21
C TYR A 117 4.72 -1.79 -0.93
N ALA A 118 4.12 -0.64 -1.07
CA ALA A 118 4.82 0.58 -1.50
C ALA A 118 5.56 1.20 -0.31
N SER A 119 6.82 0.82 -0.14
CA SER A 119 7.75 1.49 0.75
C SER A 119 8.22 2.82 0.13
N SER A 120 9.46 3.21 0.31
CA SER A 120 10.03 4.43 -0.27
C SER A 120 11.55 4.35 -0.33
N SER A 121 12.17 4.91 -1.34
CA SER A 121 13.64 5.10 -1.37
C SER A 121 14.13 6.02 -0.25
N SER A 122 13.26 6.82 0.34
CA SER A 122 13.60 7.70 1.47
C SER A 122 14.02 6.95 2.74
N VAL A 123 13.78 5.64 2.84
CA VAL A 123 14.29 4.80 3.94
C VAL A 123 15.81 4.78 4.00
N TYR A 124 16.49 5.01 2.88
CA TYR A 124 17.95 5.07 2.82
C TYR A 124 18.55 6.36 3.36
N GLY A 125 17.74 7.41 3.53
CA GLY A 125 18.22 8.73 3.96
C GLY A 125 19.09 9.40 2.89
N VAL A 126 20.08 10.19 3.34
CA VAL A 126 21.09 10.81 2.46
C VAL A 126 22.31 9.89 2.35
N SER A 127 22.79 9.67 1.15
CA SER A 127 23.96 8.86 0.88
C SER A 127 24.93 9.60 -0.04
N ASP A 128 26.22 9.56 0.28
CA ASP A 128 27.29 10.05 -0.60
C ASP A 128 27.68 9.03 -1.69
N LYS A 129 27.09 7.83 -1.66
CA LYS A 129 27.31 6.81 -2.68
C LYS A 129 26.58 7.20 -3.96
N LYS A 130 27.27 7.02 -5.09
CA LYS A 130 26.69 7.30 -6.42
C LYS A 130 25.48 6.41 -6.72
N ASP A 131 25.57 5.13 -6.34
CA ASP A 131 24.53 4.13 -6.56
C ASP A 131 24.07 3.58 -5.21
N VAL A 132 22.77 3.69 -4.94
CA VAL A 132 22.12 3.13 -3.76
C VAL A 132 21.27 1.93 -4.21
N THR A 133 21.64 0.76 -3.70
CA THR A 133 20.95 -0.50 -3.97
C THR A 133 20.12 -0.93 -2.76
N GLU A 134 19.35 -2.01 -2.89
CA GLU A 134 18.51 -2.56 -1.83
C GLU A 134 19.28 -3.00 -0.59
N ASP A 135 20.58 -3.28 -0.72
CA ASP A 135 21.48 -3.66 0.41
C ASP A 135 21.98 -2.45 1.20
N HIS A 136 21.67 -1.23 0.76
CA HIS A 136 22.07 -0.04 1.49
C HIS A 136 21.37 0.02 2.85
N PRO A 137 22.09 0.36 3.94
CA PRO A 137 21.47 0.44 5.27
C PRO A 137 20.38 1.51 5.32
N PHE A 138 19.35 1.29 6.14
CA PHE A 138 18.31 2.27 6.40
C PHE A 138 18.85 3.34 7.34
N LEU A 139 18.76 4.60 6.90
CA LEU A 139 19.19 5.78 7.63
C LEU A 139 18.10 6.88 7.57
N PRO A 140 16.86 6.57 7.97
CA PRO A 140 15.73 7.49 7.83
C PRO A 140 15.88 8.70 8.74
N PHE A 141 15.61 9.91 8.21
CA PHE A 141 15.67 11.15 8.97
C PHE A 141 14.35 11.53 9.65
N THR A 142 13.22 11.15 9.03
CA THR A 142 11.90 11.59 9.47
C THR A 142 11.09 10.41 9.99
N LEU A 143 10.02 10.69 10.74
CA LEU A 143 9.09 9.65 11.21
C LEU A 143 8.40 8.95 10.04
N TYR A 144 8.02 9.67 8.99
CA TYR A 144 7.47 9.07 7.78
C TYR A 144 8.41 8.02 7.18
N ASN A 145 9.67 8.39 6.96
CA ASN A 145 10.68 7.50 6.39
C ASN A 145 10.97 6.30 7.30
N LYS A 146 11.07 6.56 8.60
CA LYS A 146 11.27 5.51 9.61
C LYS A 146 10.14 4.50 9.61
N TYR A 147 8.89 4.93 9.59
CA TYR A 147 7.75 4.02 9.60
C TYR A 147 7.61 3.25 8.30
N LYS A 148 7.94 3.85 7.15
CA LYS A 148 8.03 3.12 5.88
C LYS A 148 9.01 1.94 6.00
N GLY A 149 10.20 2.17 6.53
CA GLY A 149 11.20 1.12 6.74
C GLY A 149 10.80 0.08 7.79
N MET A 150 10.13 0.49 8.89
CA MET A 150 9.69 -0.43 9.94
C MET A 150 8.61 -1.41 9.47
N CYS A 151 7.78 -1.03 8.52
CA CYS A 151 6.76 -1.89 7.94
C CYS A 151 7.32 -3.04 7.10
N GLU A 152 8.51 -2.88 6.52
CA GLU A 152 9.11 -3.91 5.66
C GLU A 152 9.36 -5.24 6.37
N PRO A 153 10.10 -5.28 7.49
CA PRO A 153 10.29 -6.53 8.23
C PRO A 153 8.98 -7.09 8.80
N ILE A 154 7.99 -6.25 9.13
CA ILE A 154 6.67 -6.72 9.55
C ILE A 154 6.05 -7.57 8.44
N LEU A 155 6.02 -7.08 7.18
CA LEU A 155 5.48 -7.86 6.07
C LEU A 155 6.28 -9.16 5.87
N LEU A 156 7.60 -9.07 5.82
CA LEU A 156 8.47 -10.21 5.52
C LEU A 156 8.35 -11.32 6.58
N ASN A 157 8.18 -10.97 7.85
CA ASN A 157 7.98 -11.94 8.94
C ASN A 157 6.68 -12.73 8.82
N HIS A 158 5.70 -12.24 8.06
CA HIS A 158 4.43 -12.94 7.84
C HIS A 158 4.37 -13.73 6.53
N THR A 159 5.44 -13.70 5.70
CA THR A 159 5.49 -14.45 4.44
C THR A 159 5.62 -15.95 4.66
N ASP A 160 5.04 -16.74 3.75
CA ASP A 160 5.18 -18.19 3.68
C ASP A 160 4.90 -18.67 2.24
N ASP A 161 4.89 -19.98 2.02
CA ASP A 161 4.66 -20.60 0.71
C ASP A 161 3.31 -20.23 0.06
N ASN A 162 2.33 -19.77 0.85
CA ASN A 162 0.99 -19.41 0.39
C ASN A 162 0.72 -17.90 0.41
N PHE A 163 1.62 -17.12 1.02
CA PHE A 163 1.49 -15.67 1.16
C PHE A 163 2.83 -14.99 0.90
N GLU A 164 3.00 -14.49 -0.30
CA GLU A 164 4.22 -13.80 -0.76
C GLU A 164 4.18 -12.32 -0.41
N GLY A 165 5.25 -11.79 0.18
CA GLY A 165 5.47 -10.36 0.39
C GLY A 165 6.41 -9.80 -0.66
N LEU A 166 5.97 -8.74 -1.36
CA LEU A 166 6.78 -7.97 -2.29
C LEU A 166 6.87 -6.53 -1.82
N ILE A 167 8.07 -6.00 -1.73
CA ILE A 167 8.33 -4.62 -1.34
C ILE A 167 9.00 -3.90 -2.50
N PHE A 168 8.52 -2.72 -2.85
CA PHE A 168 9.23 -1.83 -3.76
C PHE A 168 9.46 -0.48 -3.09
N ARG A 169 10.61 0.11 -3.37
CA ARG A 169 11.07 1.39 -2.80
C ARG A 169 11.17 2.43 -3.91
N PRO A 170 10.04 3.01 -4.31
CA PRO A 170 10.05 3.98 -5.41
C PRO A 170 10.83 5.23 -5.01
N ALA A 171 11.50 5.83 -5.98
CA ALA A 171 11.94 7.22 -5.91
C ALA A 171 10.73 8.16 -6.00
N THR A 172 10.97 9.46 -6.04
CA THR A 172 9.89 10.44 -6.20
C THR A 172 9.09 10.14 -7.48
N VAL A 173 7.79 9.99 -7.31
CA VAL A 173 6.85 9.74 -8.41
C VAL A 173 6.28 11.07 -8.88
N CYS A 174 6.48 11.40 -10.15
CA CYS A 174 6.03 12.63 -10.81
C CYS A 174 4.90 12.36 -11.81
#